data_482b164726494cfe47407f95eec2698a
#
_entry.id   482b164726494cfe47407f95eec2698a
#
_cell.length_a   1.000
_cell.length_b   1.000
_cell.length_c   1.000
_cell.angle_alpha   90.00
_cell.angle_beta   90.00
_cell.angle_gamma   90.00
#
_symmetry.space_group_name_H-M   'P 1'
#
loop_
_entity.id
_entity.type
_entity.pdbx_description
1 polymer ?
#
loop_
_entity_poly.entity_id
_entity_poly.type
_entity_poly.pdbx_seq_one_letter_code
_entity_poly.pdbx_strand_id
1 'polypeptide(L)'
;MPTADPTTPVWGFLRSDEAAPTIGAPWTPAAEVQAGSWQSAADTRQAKATVIRRGTGRYSAIFPGIGVPGGRGAAVVTAVGDAPVHCHAEDWAPSGPDEQVTLACRSLTGVYVDSRFTALFTFAPASHRPTPSEPYAYFRDDAPSQQQVRPDNSYSLAGPGTIEINWRGIGHYSIDLIGRLYARTGNNLQVNSVGSTTVGCSALGREVHEDRQTIFVGCANGQTWTDSPFVVVYGNQHTVIPVENAAFGHSFTGLEEAGTGRILQPPLGQTVDVWPRYSANSAKRTNTIRHVETGVYEIAYPGVGRAPDHVQVTPYGEPTRRCAIAEWTSPPTGAVGDVRTKVVCFDPDGSRADSQFSLAYVSAAGLTP
;
A
#
# COMPACT_ATOMS: atom_id res chain seq x y z
N MET A 1 -0.84 -20.02 23.54
CA MET A 1 -1.33 -21.03 22.57
C MET A 1 -1.24 -20.38 21.20
N PRO A 2 -0.78 -21.06 20.17
CA PRO A 2 -0.86 -20.46 18.82
C PRO A 2 -2.35 -20.17 18.55
N THR A 3 -2.65 -18.92 18.19
CA THR A 3 -3.97 -18.54 17.72
C THR A 3 -4.28 -19.38 16.48
N ALA A 4 -5.50 -19.93 16.38
CA ALA A 4 -5.94 -20.63 15.18
C ALA A 4 -5.92 -19.65 13.99
N ASP A 5 -5.69 -20.17 12.79
CA ASP A 5 -5.78 -19.36 11.57
C ASP A 5 -7.13 -18.63 11.52
N PRO A 6 -7.14 -17.31 11.21
CA PRO A 6 -8.40 -16.63 10.96
C PRO A 6 -9.14 -17.32 9.82
N THR A 7 -10.41 -17.64 10.03
CA THR A 7 -11.30 -18.24 9.02
C THR A 7 -11.91 -17.19 8.10
N THR A 8 -11.83 -15.93 8.50
CA THR A 8 -12.28 -14.74 7.77
C THR A 8 -11.11 -13.81 7.49
N PRO A 9 -11.21 -12.96 6.48
CA PRO A 9 -10.21 -11.93 6.25
C PRO A 9 -10.03 -11.03 7.46
N VAL A 10 -8.78 -10.66 7.75
CA VAL A 10 -8.45 -9.66 8.77
C VAL A 10 -7.64 -8.55 8.14
N TRP A 11 -7.87 -7.35 8.62
CA TRP A 11 -7.18 -6.15 8.14
C TRP A 11 -7.18 -5.08 9.22
N GLY A 12 -6.23 -4.19 9.12
CA GLY A 12 -6.17 -3.01 9.98
C GLY A 12 -5.30 -1.94 9.35
N PHE A 13 -5.66 -0.69 9.56
CA PHE A 13 -4.83 0.44 9.19
C PHE A 13 -4.81 1.50 10.28
N LEU A 14 -3.76 2.28 10.28
CA LEU A 14 -3.62 3.48 11.11
C LEU A 14 -2.76 4.54 10.41
N ARG A 15 -2.95 5.79 10.80
CA ARG A 15 -2.03 6.90 10.54
C ARG A 15 -1.43 7.37 11.86
N SER A 16 -0.12 7.43 11.91
CA SER A 16 0.59 8.09 13.00
C SER A 16 0.58 9.59 12.77
N ASP A 17 -0.18 10.33 13.59
CA ASP A 17 -0.22 11.79 13.51
C ASP A 17 0.94 12.44 14.29
N GLU A 18 1.70 11.65 15.07
CA GLU A 18 2.88 12.07 15.82
C GLU A 18 4.13 11.37 15.30
N ALA A 19 5.14 12.16 14.93
CA ALA A 19 6.40 11.64 14.41
C ALA A 19 7.31 11.08 15.50
N ALA A 20 7.34 11.69 16.66
CA ALA A 20 8.29 11.39 17.73
C ALA A 20 7.63 11.22 19.13
N PRO A 21 6.66 10.28 19.29
CA PRO A 21 6.10 9.98 20.60
C PRO A 21 7.20 9.48 21.57
N THR A 22 6.91 9.50 22.86
CA THR A 22 7.84 9.03 23.88
C THR A 22 8.30 7.60 23.61
N ILE A 23 9.61 7.35 23.60
CA ILE A 23 10.18 6.02 23.35
C ILE A 23 9.65 5.01 24.38
N GLY A 24 9.19 3.86 23.88
CA GLY A 24 8.68 2.75 24.66
C GLY A 24 7.26 2.94 25.21
N ALA A 25 6.71 4.14 25.18
CA ALA A 25 5.33 4.39 25.60
C ALA A 25 4.35 4.10 24.45
N PRO A 26 3.26 3.33 24.70
CA PRO A 26 2.20 3.18 23.71
C PRO A 26 1.48 4.52 23.49
N TRP A 27 1.28 4.86 22.23
CA TRP A 27 0.49 6.00 21.81
C TRP A 27 -0.68 5.52 20.93
N THR A 28 -1.85 6.08 21.14
CA THR A 28 -3.06 5.69 20.41
C THR A 28 -3.45 6.80 19.44
N PRO A 29 -3.38 6.56 18.14
CA PRO A 29 -3.90 7.49 17.13
C PRO A 29 -5.40 7.77 17.33
N ALA A 30 -5.86 8.91 16.87
CA ALA A 30 -7.26 9.28 16.93
C ALA A 30 -8.15 8.25 16.19
N ALA A 31 -9.42 8.14 16.61
CA ALA A 31 -10.31 7.09 16.09
C ALA A 31 -10.62 7.26 14.58
N GLU A 32 -10.61 8.48 14.10
CA GLU A 32 -10.86 8.83 12.69
C GLU A 32 -9.70 8.48 11.74
N VAL A 33 -8.55 8.09 12.26
CA VAL A 33 -7.36 7.74 11.46
C VAL A 33 -6.93 6.28 11.65
N GLN A 34 -7.80 5.46 12.22
CA GLN A 34 -7.54 4.03 12.40
C GLN A 34 -8.82 3.22 12.28
N ALA A 35 -8.73 2.04 11.70
CA ALA A 35 -9.80 1.05 11.68
C ALA A 35 -9.25 -0.34 11.41
N GLY A 36 -10.07 -1.35 11.71
CA GLY A 36 -9.73 -2.73 11.38
C GLY A 36 -10.83 -3.72 11.68
N SER A 37 -10.67 -4.92 11.19
CA SER A 37 -11.62 -6.02 11.35
C SER A 37 -11.86 -6.41 12.81
N TRP A 38 -10.98 -6.05 13.74
CA TRP A 38 -11.20 -6.23 15.19
C TRP A 38 -12.46 -5.52 15.71
N GLN A 39 -12.91 -4.45 15.02
CA GLN A 39 -14.10 -3.71 15.41
C GLN A 39 -15.40 -4.48 15.16
N SER A 40 -15.34 -5.56 14.38
CA SER A 40 -16.48 -6.45 14.12
C SER A 40 -16.70 -7.49 15.23
N ALA A 41 -15.69 -7.79 16.04
CA ALA A 41 -15.77 -8.74 17.13
C ALA A 41 -16.23 -8.06 18.44
N ALA A 42 -17.09 -8.70 19.21
CA ALA A 42 -17.72 -8.10 20.39
C ALA A 42 -16.72 -7.75 21.49
N ASP A 43 -15.70 -8.58 21.69
CA ASP A 43 -14.66 -8.46 22.73
C ASP A 43 -13.56 -7.44 22.38
N THR A 44 -13.34 -7.18 21.10
CA THR A 44 -12.30 -6.24 20.63
C THR A 44 -12.86 -4.96 19.99
N ARG A 45 -14.18 -4.82 19.90
CA ARG A 45 -14.85 -3.68 19.20
C ARG A 45 -14.39 -2.31 19.68
N GLN A 46 -14.11 -2.14 20.97
CA GLN A 46 -13.68 -0.89 21.56
C GLN A 46 -12.14 -0.74 21.61
N ALA A 47 -11.42 -1.80 21.22
CA ALA A 47 -9.97 -1.75 21.16
C ALA A 47 -9.51 -0.78 20.06
N LYS A 48 -8.33 -0.21 20.25
CA LYS A 48 -7.72 0.72 19.31
C LYS A 48 -6.32 0.24 18.96
N ALA A 49 -5.94 0.44 17.72
CA ALA A 49 -4.57 0.25 17.31
C ALA A 49 -3.66 1.23 18.06
N THR A 50 -2.44 0.81 18.35
CA THR A 50 -1.45 1.63 19.05
C THR A 50 -0.13 1.66 18.30
N VAL A 51 0.66 2.71 18.55
CA VAL A 51 2.01 2.87 18.03
C VAL A 51 2.98 2.95 19.20
N ILE A 52 4.10 2.23 19.11
CA ILE A 52 5.20 2.31 20.08
C ILE A 52 6.44 2.74 19.30
N ARG A 53 7.01 3.89 19.64
CA ARG A 53 8.33 4.30 19.13
C ARG A 53 9.43 3.51 19.84
N ARG A 54 10.19 2.75 19.08
CA ARG A 54 11.29 1.89 19.59
C ARG A 54 12.64 2.61 19.62
N GLY A 55 12.76 3.70 18.90
CA GLY A 55 13.94 4.54 18.75
C GLY A 55 13.74 5.53 17.61
N THR A 56 14.74 6.34 17.30
CA THR A 56 14.67 7.26 16.17
C THR A 56 14.30 6.49 14.89
N GLY A 57 13.22 6.89 14.22
CA GLY A 57 12.74 6.30 12.98
C GLY A 57 12.30 4.84 13.07
N ARG A 58 12.10 4.26 14.25
CA ARG A 58 11.71 2.86 14.43
C ARG A 58 10.47 2.74 15.29
N TYR A 59 9.48 2.03 14.79
CA TYR A 59 8.17 1.93 15.41
C TYR A 59 7.61 0.51 15.36
N SER A 60 6.64 0.24 16.23
CA SER A 60 5.73 -0.90 16.14
C SER A 60 4.31 -0.35 16.04
N ALA A 61 3.58 -0.73 15.00
CA ALA A 61 2.13 -0.56 14.89
C ALA A 61 1.48 -1.85 15.38
N ILE A 62 0.55 -1.77 16.32
CA ILE A 62 -0.12 -2.92 16.94
C ILE A 62 -1.59 -2.84 16.61
N PHE A 63 -2.10 -3.87 15.95
CA PHE A 63 -3.49 -4.02 15.56
C PHE A 63 -4.14 -5.07 16.46
N PRO A 64 -5.12 -4.69 17.31
CA PRO A 64 -5.63 -5.57 18.36
C PRO A 64 -6.48 -6.72 17.79
N GLY A 65 -6.28 -7.93 18.33
CA GLY A 65 -7.15 -9.09 18.07
C GLY A 65 -7.14 -9.64 16.65
N ILE A 66 -6.21 -9.25 15.79
CA ILE A 66 -6.12 -9.72 14.40
C ILE A 66 -4.81 -10.44 14.08
N GLY A 67 -4.13 -10.98 15.11
CA GLY A 67 -2.87 -11.70 14.93
C GLY A 67 -3.01 -12.90 14.00
N VAL A 68 -2.13 -12.97 13.00
CA VAL A 68 -2.10 -14.06 12.01
C VAL A 68 -0.90 -14.97 12.26
N PRO A 69 -1.10 -16.25 12.56
CA PRO A 69 0.00 -17.18 12.84
C PRO A 69 0.99 -17.27 11.67
N GLY A 70 2.28 -17.42 12.01
CA GLY A 70 3.35 -17.62 11.02
C GLY A 70 3.75 -16.36 10.25
N GLY A 71 3.36 -15.16 10.70
CA GLY A 71 3.72 -13.90 10.03
C GLY A 71 3.17 -13.77 8.61
N ARG A 72 2.03 -14.44 8.34
CA ARG A 72 1.37 -14.37 7.02
C ARG A 72 0.59 -13.06 6.87
N GLY A 73 0.21 -12.74 5.65
CA GLY A 73 -0.43 -11.48 5.31
C GLY A 73 0.54 -10.52 4.63
N ALA A 74 0.12 -9.30 4.46
CA ALA A 74 0.92 -8.24 3.85
C ALA A 74 0.83 -6.97 4.69
N ALA A 75 1.97 -6.34 4.94
CA ALA A 75 2.05 -5.03 5.57
C ALA A 75 2.69 -4.03 4.59
N VAL A 76 2.03 -2.89 4.37
CA VAL A 76 2.54 -1.79 3.56
C VAL A 76 2.54 -0.51 4.39
N VAL A 77 3.58 0.29 4.21
CA VAL A 77 3.82 1.50 5.00
C VAL A 77 4.25 2.64 4.07
N THR A 78 3.68 3.82 4.28
CA THR A 78 4.05 5.02 3.54
C THR A 78 4.37 6.16 4.52
N ALA A 79 5.42 6.93 4.24
CA ALA A 79 5.74 8.14 5.00
C ALA A 79 4.65 9.20 4.80
N VAL A 80 4.34 9.95 5.89
CA VAL A 80 3.40 11.08 5.88
C VAL A 80 4.13 12.35 6.24
N GLY A 81 4.18 13.27 5.30
CA GLY A 81 4.90 14.54 5.38
C GLY A 81 5.52 14.92 4.03
N ASP A 82 6.11 16.08 3.97
CA ASP A 82 6.72 16.64 2.76
C ASP A 82 8.26 16.54 2.73
N ALA A 83 8.84 15.88 3.72
CA ALA A 83 10.27 15.60 3.80
C ALA A 83 10.66 14.37 2.95
N PRO A 84 11.93 14.31 2.47
CA PRO A 84 12.45 13.16 1.71
C PRO A 84 12.72 11.96 2.63
N VAL A 85 11.64 11.34 3.08
CA VAL A 85 11.62 10.18 3.99
C VAL A 85 10.94 9.01 3.32
N HIS A 86 11.49 7.82 3.50
CA HIS A 86 10.91 6.57 3.10
C HIS A 86 10.62 5.71 4.35
N CYS A 87 9.38 5.25 4.49
CA CYS A 87 8.97 4.31 5.52
C CYS A 87 8.58 2.96 4.89
N HIS A 88 8.95 1.87 5.55
CA HIS A 88 8.62 0.51 5.11
C HIS A 88 8.46 -0.43 6.31
N ALA A 89 7.79 -1.56 6.12
CA ALA A 89 7.71 -2.60 7.13
C ALA A 89 9.05 -3.36 7.22
N GLU A 90 9.59 -3.48 8.45
CA GLU A 90 10.74 -4.37 8.67
C GLU A 90 10.28 -5.82 8.81
N ASP A 91 9.15 -6.06 9.49
CA ASP A 91 8.55 -7.38 9.67
C ASP A 91 7.13 -7.24 10.23
N TRP A 92 6.36 -8.35 10.22
CA TRP A 92 5.08 -8.45 10.92
C TRP A 92 4.89 -9.86 11.44
N ALA A 93 4.34 -9.94 12.64
CA ALA A 93 4.05 -11.20 13.30
C ALA A 93 3.01 -11.02 14.42
N PRO A 94 2.31 -12.08 14.80
CA PRO A 94 1.40 -12.03 15.95
C PRO A 94 2.17 -11.82 17.24
N SER A 95 1.65 -10.95 18.10
CA SER A 95 2.10 -10.73 19.48
C SER A 95 0.94 -11.01 20.43
N GLY A 96 0.84 -12.24 20.87
CA GLY A 96 -0.39 -12.74 21.54
C GLY A 96 -1.56 -12.75 20.55
N PRO A 97 -2.70 -12.11 20.89
CA PRO A 97 -3.85 -12.02 19.98
C PRO A 97 -3.70 -10.93 18.89
N ASP A 98 -2.75 -10.03 19.06
CA ASP A 98 -2.60 -8.83 18.23
C ASP A 98 -1.65 -9.09 17.07
N GLU A 99 -1.82 -8.34 15.97
CA GLU A 99 -0.81 -8.28 14.92
C GLU A 99 0.11 -7.09 15.16
N GLN A 100 1.42 -7.34 15.16
CA GLN A 100 2.43 -6.32 15.30
C GLN A 100 3.20 -6.15 14.00
N VAL A 101 3.16 -4.96 13.44
CA VAL A 101 4.00 -4.55 12.31
C VAL A 101 5.15 -3.70 12.84
N THR A 102 6.38 -4.19 12.71
CA THR A 102 7.59 -3.39 12.97
C THR A 102 7.94 -2.64 11.70
N LEU A 103 8.29 -1.36 11.83
CA LEU A 103 8.55 -0.51 10.67
C LEU A 103 9.69 0.49 10.95
N ALA A 104 10.31 0.91 9.87
CA ALA A 104 11.36 1.91 9.88
C ALA A 104 11.06 3.05 8.93
N CYS A 105 11.40 4.27 9.36
CA CYS A 105 11.44 5.46 8.53
C CYS A 105 12.90 5.94 8.44
N ARG A 106 13.34 6.22 7.21
CA ARG A 106 14.72 6.63 6.92
C ARG A 106 14.73 7.82 5.96
N SER A 107 15.75 8.66 6.09
CA SER A 107 16.10 9.59 5.00
C SER A 107 16.49 8.79 3.75
N LEU A 108 16.49 9.42 2.59
CA LEU A 108 16.88 8.76 1.34
C LEU A 108 18.38 8.39 1.32
N THR A 109 19.18 8.92 2.24
CA THR A 109 20.56 8.50 2.48
C THR A 109 20.69 7.33 3.46
N GLY A 110 19.56 6.77 3.93
CA GLY A 110 19.52 5.58 4.77
C GLY A 110 19.58 5.81 6.28
N VAL A 111 19.69 7.05 6.76
CA VAL A 111 19.72 7.37 8.19
C VAL A 111 18.30 7.26 8.77
N TYR A 112 18.16 6.65 9.94
CA TYR A 112 16.89 6.61 10.66
C TYR A 112 16.45 8.02 11.06
N VAL A 113 15.22 8.38 10.74
CA VAL A 113 14.61 9.66 11.06
C VAL A 113 13.18 9.48 11.55
N ASP A 114 12.79 10.24 12.54
CA ASP A 114 11.41 10.23 13.00
C ASP A 114 10.49 10.85 11.94
N SER A 115 9.40 10.16 11.66
CA SER A 115 8.41 10.57 10.68
C SER A 115 7.01 10.11 11.07
N ARG A 116 6.02 10.86 10.67
CA ARG A 116 4.65 10.33 10.58
C ARG A 116 4.58 9.31 9.46
N PHE A 117 3.69 8.37 9.60
CA PHE A 117 3.47 7.32 8.60
C PHE A 117 2.02 6.85 8.60
N THR A 118 1.66 6.16 7.54
CA THR A 118 0.44 5.37 7.46
C THR A 118 0.82 3.90 7.26
N ALA A 119 0.17 3.00 7.97
CA ALA A 119 0.45 1.56 7.94
C ALA A 119 -0.84 0.78 7.72
N LEU A 120 -0.78 -0.22 6.87
CA LEU A 120 -1.84 -1.17 6.58
C LEU A 120 -1.31 -2.58 6.78
N PHE A 121 -2.09 -3.42 7.47
CA PHE A 121 -1.94 -4.87 7.47
C PHE A 121 -3.17 -5.52 6.84
N THR A 122 -2.97 -6.60 6.08
CA THR A 122 -4.05 -7.33 5.42
C THR A 122 -3.74 -8.81 5.31
N PHE A 123 -4.73 -9.65 5.58
CA PHE A 123 -4.69 -11.10 5.40
C PHE A 123 -6.03 -11.62 4.90
N ALA A 124 -5.99 -12.56 3.97
CA ALA A 124 -7.14 -13.33 3.55
C ALA A 124 -6.83 -14.84 3.62
N PRO A 125 -7.67 -15.67 4.27
CA PRO A 125 -7.48 -17.10 4.26
C PRO A 125 -7.68 -17.67 2.86
N ALA A 126 -7.01 -18.78 2.53
CA ALA A 126 -7.09 -19.42 1.21
C ALA A 126 -8.52 -19.79 0.79
N SER A 127 -9.45 -19.93 1.74
CA SER A 127 -10.87 -20.19 1.50
C SER A 127 -11.68 -18.94 1.17
N HIS A 128 -11.13 -17.75 1.38
CA HIS A 128 -11.85 -16.50 1.12
C HIS A 128 -12.21 -16.36 -0.37
N ARG A 129 -13.48 -16.08 -0.65
CA ARG A 129 -14.01 -15.82 -2.01
C ARG A 129 -15.00 -14.67 -1.92
N PRO A 130 -14.56 -13.43 -2.14
CA PRO A 130 -15.45 -12.28 -2.13
C PRO A 130 -16.46 -12.33 -3.29
N THR A 131 -17.60 -11.68 -3.11
CA THR A 131 -18.65 -11.54 -4.12
C THR A 131 -19.08 -10.06 -4.20
N PRO A 132 -18.97 -9.37 -5.34
CA PRO A 132 -18.40 -9.85 -6.59
C PRO A 132 -16.92 -10.17 -6.50
N SER A 133 -16.44 -11.11 -7.30
CA SER A 133 -15.06 -11.57 -7.31
C SER A 133 -14.15 -10.59 -8.04
N GLU A 134 -13.93 -9.43 -7.44
CA GLU A 134 -12.97 -8.46 -7.97
C GLU A 134 -11.54 -8.91 -7.63
N PRO A 135 -10.60 -8.85 -8.60
CA PRO A 135 -9.26 -9.37 -8.41
C PRO A 135 -8.53 -8.70 -7.24
N TYR A 136 -8.14 -9.52 -6.28
CA TYR A 136 -7.32 -9.15 -5.14
C TYR A 136 -6.23 -10.19 -4.93
N ALA A 137 -5.03 -9.74 -4.64
CA ALA A 137 -3.90 -10.58 -4.31
C ALA A 137 -2.92 -9.85 -3.41
N TYR A 138 -2.17 -10.58 -2.61
CA TYR A 138 -0.94 -10.10 -1.99
C TYR A 138 0.09 -11.23 -1.94
N PHE A 139 1.34 -10.84 -1.87
CA PHE A 139 2.45 -11.78 -1.66
C PHE A 139 3.65 -11.06 -1.10
N ARG A 140 4.50 -11.83 -0.41
CA ARG A 140 5.81 -11.42 0.08
C ARG A 140 6.89 -12.26 -0.61
N ASP A 141 7.92 -11.62 -1.11
CA ASP A 141 9.13 -12.26 -1.58
C ASP A 141 10.19 -12.22 -0.47
N ASP A 142 10.51 -13.36 0.11
CA ASP A 142 11.53 -13.51 1.16
C ASP A 142 12.86 -14.06 0.63
N ALA A 143 12.95 -14.44 -0.65
CA ALA A 143 14.14 -14.97 -1.28
C ALA A 143 14.50 -14.21 -2.58
N PRO A 144 14.87 -12.94 -2.47
CA PRO A 144 14.92 -11.99 -3.58
C PRO A 144 15.94 -12.30 -4.69
N SER A 145 16.83 -13.25 -4.50
CA SER A 145 17.80 -13.71 -5.53
C SER A 145 17.44 -15.07 -6.13
N GLN A 146 16.22 -15.55 -5.92
CA GLN A 146 15.76 -16.87 -6.36
C GLN A 146 14.43 -16.77 -7.10
N GLN A 147 14.22 -17.71 -8.02
CA GLN A 147 12.89 -17.91 -8.57
C GLN A 147 12.00 -18.58 -7.51
N GLN A 148 10.86 -17.98 -7.24
CA GLN A 148 9.85 -18.53 -6.34
C GLN A 148 8.59 -18.85 -7.13
N VAL A 149 8.27 -20.13 -7.20
CA VAL A 149 6.97 -20.58 -7.66
C VAL A 149 6.13 -20.80 -6.41
N ARG A 150 5.05 -20.01 -6.25
CA ARG A 150 4.11 -20.11 -5.12
C ARG A 150 4.71 -19.66 -3.79
N PRO A 151 4.91 -18.36 -3.58
CA PRO A 151 5.39 -17.86 -2.29
C PRO A 151 4.46 -18.30 -1.16
N ASP A 152 5.05 -18.80 -0.06
CA ASP A 152 4.31 -19.34 1.08
C ASP A 152 3.42 -18.27 1.73
N ASN A 153 3.91 -17.03 1.80
CA ASN A 153 3.14 -15.90 2.28
C ASN A 153 2.45 -15.18 1.12
N SER A 154 1.36 -15.74 0.65
CA SER A 154 0.59 -15.18 -0.46
C SER A 154 -0.90 -15.50 -0.37
N TYR A 155 -1.69 -14.64 -1.00
CA TYR A 155 -3.09 -14.87 -1.30
C TYR A 155 -3.38 -14.44 -2.72
N SER A 156 -4.15 -15.24 -3.44
CA SER A 156 -4.67 -14.93 -4.76
C SER A 156 -6.11 -15.38 -4.87
N LEU A 157 -6.97 -14.51 -5.38
CA LEU A 157 -8.37 -14.85 -5.62
C LEU A 157 -8.53 -15.98 -6.66
N ALA A 158 -7.57 -16.14 -7.58
CA ALA A 158 -7.56 -17.27 -8.52
C ALA A 158 -7.27 -18.61 -7.83
N GLY A 159 -6.83 -18.59 -6.58
CA GLY A 159 -6.52 -19.77 -5.78
C GLY A 159 -5.03 -19.94 -5.47
N PRO A 160 -4.70 -20.91 -4.63
CA PRO A 160 -3.31 -21.20 -4.30
C PRO A 160 -2.47 -21.55 -5.51
N GLY A 161 -1.22 -21.11 -5.52
CA GLY A 161 -0.26 -21.45 -6.57
C GLY A 161 -0.46 -20.72 -7.88
N THR A 162 -1.16 -19.59 -7.88
CA THR A 162 -1.37 -18.74 -9.05
C THR A 162 -0.53 -17.45 -9.00
N ILE A 163 0.50 -17.43 -8.17
CA ILE A 163 1.50 -16.34 -8.12
C ILE A 163 2.89 -16.97 -8.36
N GLU A 164 3.61 -16.46 -9.33
CA GLU A 164 4.99 -16.87 -9.62
C GLU A 164 5.88 -15.63 -9.60
N ILE A 165 6.97 -15.69 -8.82
CA ILE A 165 7.97 -14.63 -8.74
C ILE A 165 9.22 -15.10 -9.46
N ASN A 166 9.66 -14.33 -10.45
CA ASN A 166 10.84 -14.62 -11.24
C ASN A 166 11.88 -13.53 -11.03
N TRP A 167 13.04 -13.88 -10.50
CA TRP A 167 14.22 -13.03 -10.48
C TRP A 167 14.76 -12.85 -11.91
N ARG A 168 14.93 -11.61 -12.35
CA ARG A 168 15.37 -11.24 -13.70
C ARG A 168 16.78 -10.65 -13.73
N GLY A 169 17.36 -10.44 -12.57
CA GLY A 169 18.66 -9.83 -12.36
C GLY A 169 18.64 -9.01 -11.08
N ILE A 170 19.78 -8.50 -10.66
CA ILE A 170 19.91 -7.75 -9.40
C ILE A 170 18.86 -6.64 -9.33
N GLY A 171 18.00 -6.71 -8.31
CA GLY A 171 16.94 -5.76 -8.07
C GLY A 171 15.78 -5.78 -9.07
N HIS A 172 15.71 -6.75 -9.99
CA HIS A 172 14.67 -6.83 -11.02
C HIS A 172 13.85 -8.10 -10.88
N TYR A 173 12.53 -7.96 -10.83
CA TYR A 173 11.59 -9.06 -10.67
C TYR A 173 10.44 -8.97 -11.65
N SER A 174 9.98 -10.12 -12.17
CA SER A 174 8.68 -10.21 -12.81
C SER A 174 7.79 -11.17 -12.02
N ILE A 175 6.55 -10.77 -11.83
CA ILE A 175 5.58 -11.51 -11.04
C ILE A 175 4.37 -11.80 -11.92
N ASP A 176 4.07 -13.06 -12.11
CA ASP A 176 2.89 -13.50 -12.85
C ASP A 176 1.73 -13.76 -11.87
N LEU A 177 0.66 -13.00 -12.01
CA LEU A 177 -0.64 -13.27 -11.40
C LEU A 177 -1.45 -14.09 -12.41
N ILE A 178 -1.48 -15.42 -12.21
CA ILE A 178 -2.04 -16.38 -13.15
C ILE A 178 -3.56 -16.49 -12.93
N GLY A 179 -4.30 -16.34 -14.01
CA GLY A 179 -5.76 -16.45 -14.05
C GLY A 179 -6.40 -15.32 -14.86
N ARG A 180 -7.40 -15.65 -15.66
CA ARG A 180 -8.12 -14.70 -16.52
C ARG A 180 -8.72 -13.51 -15.77
N LEU A 181 -9.02 -13.68 -14.48
CA LEU A 181 -9.51 -12.59 -13.63
C LEU A 181 -8.50 -11.44 -13.50
N TYR A 182 -7.19 -11.73 -13.62
CA TYR A 182 -6.13 -10.73 -13.59
C TYR A 182 -5.81 -10.12 -14.98
N ALA A 183 -6.32 -10.70 -16.05
CA ALA A 183 -6.14 -10.22 -17.43
C ALA A 183 -6.94 -8.93 -17.69
N ARG A 184 -6.75 -7.92 -16.85
CA ARG A 184 -7.51 -6.66 -16.87
C ARG A 184 -6.59 -5.46 -16.63
N THR A 185 -6.96 -4.32 -17.18
CA THR A 185 -6.36 -3.01 -16.85
C THR A 185 -7.07 -2.38 -15.65
N GLY A 186 -6.58 -1.26 -15.14
CA GLY A 186 -7.26 -0.52 -14.07
C GLY A 186 -6.97 -1.05 -12.68
N ASN A 187 -5.79 -1.63 -12.46
CA ASN A 187 -5.38 -2.15 -11.16
C ASN A 187 -4.58 -1.15 -10.35
N ASN A 188 -4.57 -1.37 -9.05
CA ASN A 188 -3.73 -0.73 -8.07
C ASN A 188 -2.62 -1.69 -7.63
N LEU A 189 -1.41 -1.17 -7.52
CA LEU A 189 -0.25 -1.88 -7.00
C LEU A 189 0.33 -1.07 -5.86
N GLN A 190 0.43 -1.70 -4.68
CA GLN A 190 1.22 -1.16 -3.58
C GLN A 190 2.41 -2.08 -3.35
N VAL A 191 3.61 -1.54 -3.46
CA VAL A 191 4.89 -2.26 -3.33
C VAL A 191 5.70 -1.61 -2.23
N ASN A 192 6.19 -2.40 -1.29
CA ASN A 192 7.17 -1.96 -0.28
C ASN A 192 8.33 -2.94 -0.21
N SER A 193 9.53 -2.44 0.06
CA SER A 193 10.62 -3.28 0.57
C SER A 193 10.27 -3.82 1.95
N VAL A 194 10.86 -4.94 2.33
CA VAL A 194 10.67 -5.59 3.63
C VAL A 194 12.03 -5.84 4.27
N GLY A 195 12.10 -5.74 5.59
CA GLY A 195 13.32 -6.01 6.36
C GLY A 195 14.07 -4.76 6.80
N SER A 196 15.12 -4.95 7.59
CA SER A 196 15.98 -3.84 8.05
C SER A 196 16.92 -3.41 6.92
N THR A 197 16.39 -2.68 5.95
CA THR A 197 17.08 -2.33 4.71
C THR A 197 17.02 -0.81 4.45
N THR A 198 17.95 -0.31 3.63
CA THR A 198 17.90 1.03 3.02
C THR A 198 17.37 0.97 1.59
N VAL A 199 17.10 -0.22 1.09
CA VAL A 199 16.55 -0.46 -0.24
C VAL A 199 15.08 -0.05 -0.28
N GLY A 200 14.66 0.60 -1.32
CA GLY A 200 13.26 0.80 -1.61
C GLY A 200 12.86 0.04 -2.86
N CYS A 201 11.67 -0.53 -2.86
CA CYS A 201 11.10 -1.22 -4.00
C CYS A 201 9.91 -0.44 -4.57
N SER A 202 9.71 -0.52 -5.88
CA SER A 202 8.65 0.15 -6.61
C SER A 202 8.12 -0.71 -7.75
N ALA A 203 6.94 -0.40 -8.26
CA ALA A 203 6.45 -0.98 -9.49
C ALA A 203 7.16 -0.35 -10.69
N LEU A 204 7.69 -1.17 -11.60
CA LEU A 204 8.34 -0.70 -12.84
C LEU A 204 7.38 -0.68 -14.02
N GLY A 205 6.45 -1.61 -14.05
CA GLY A 205 5.56 -1.81 -15.16
C GLY A 205 4.59 -2.96 -14.94
N ARG A 206 3.73 -3.15 -15.94
CA ARG A 206 2.81 -4.28 -15.99
C ARG A 206 2.47 -4.62 -17.43
N GLU A 207 2.22 -5.89 -17.68
CA GLU A 207 1.75 -6.41 -18.95
C GLU A 207 0.49 -7.25 -18.72
N VAL A 208 -0.51 -7.08 -19.56
CA VAL A 208 -1.77 -7.84 -19.51
C VAL A 208 -1.75 -8.85 -20.63
N HIS A 209 -1.87 -10.14 -20.27
CA HIS A 209 -1.99 -11.28 -21.19
C HIS A 209 -3.41 -11.85 -21.13
N GLU A 210 -3.75 -12.81 -21.99
CA GLU A 210 -5.09 -13.41 -22.04
C GLU A 210 -5.47 -14.19 -20.79
N ASP A 211 -4.48 -14.77 -20.11
CA ASP A 211 -4.64 -15.69 -18.98
C ASP A 211 -3.98 -15.23 -17.67
N ARG A 212 -3.27 -14.09 -17.69
CA ARG A 212 -2.53 -13.57 -16.54
C ARG A 212 -2.22 -12.09 -16.67
N GLN A 213 -1.70 -11.53 -15.59
CA GLN A 213 -1.00 -10.24 -15.61
C GLN A 213 0.41 -10.42 -15.06
N THR A 214 1.39 -9.88 -15.78
CA THR A 214 2.77 -9.77 -15.31
C THR A 214 3.00 -8.39 -14.71
N ILE A 215 3.52 -8.35 -13.49
CA ILE A 215 3.93 -7.14 -12.78
C ILE A 215 5.44 -7.11 -12.74
N PHE A 216 6.04 -5.97 -12.98
CA PHE A 216 7.48 -5.76 -12.82
C PHE A 216 7.76 -4.95 -11.56
N VAL A 217 8.66 -5.44 -10.72
CA VAL A 217 9.11 -4.78 -9.50
C VAL A 217 10.60 -4.50 -9.60
N GLY A 218 10.99 -3.31 -9.18
CA GLY A 218 12.38 -2.90 -9.09
C GLY A 218 12.75 -2.46 -7.69
N CYS A 219 13.92 -2.90 -7.22
CA CYS A 219 14.46 -2.52 -5.92
C CYS A 219 15.81 -1.85 -6.08
N ALA A 220 16.03 -0.74 -5.37
CA ALA A 220 17.30 0.02 -5.44
C ALA A 220 17.66 0.66 -4.10
N ASN A 221 18.96 0.75 -3.83
CA ASN A 221 19.55 1.53 -2.76
C ASN A 221 20.21 2.78 -3.37
N GLY A 222 19.60 3.94 -3.18
CA GLY A 222 20.01 5.14 -3.92
C GLY A 222 19.88 4.91 -5.44
N GLN A 223 20.97 5.01 -6.16
CA GLN A 223 21.04 4.78 -7.62
C GLN A 223 21.41 3.33 -7.99
N THR A 224 21.67 2.47 -7.02
CA THR A 224 22.19 1.13 -7.27
C THR A 224 21.08 0.09 -7.16
N TRP A 225 20.85 -0.67 -8.23
CA TRP A 225 19.96 -1.83 -8.23
C TRP A 225 20.44 -2.85 -7.19
N THR A 226 19.53 -3.31 -6.36
CA THR A 226 19.87 -4.15 -5.20
C THR A 226 18.74 -5.13 -4.92
N ASP A 227 19.07 -6.41 -4.79
CA ASP A 227 18.10 -7.42 -4.36
C ASP A 227 17.60 -7.11 -2.94
N SER A 228 16.30 -7.21 -2.74
CA SER A 228 15.66 -6.98 -1.44
C SER A 228 14.37 -7.76 -1.35
N PRO A 229 14.06 -8.32 -0.18
CA PRO A 229 12.70 -8.77 0.10
C PRO A 229 11.70 -7.64 -0.13
N PHE A 230 10.52 -7.99 -0.63
CA PHE A 230 9.46 -7.01 -0.86
C PHE A 230 8.07 -7.64 -0.68
N VAL A 231 7.09 -6.78 -0.52
CA VAL A 231 5.69 -7.15 -0.43
C VAL A 231 4.89 -6.38 -1.49
N VAL A 232 3.90 -7.04 -2.06
CA VAL A 232 2.95 -6.45 -3.00
C VAL A 232 1.53 -6.69 -2.52
N VAL A 233 0.71 -5.64 -2.58
CA VAL A 233 -0.75 -5.72 -2.50
C VAL A 233 -1.33 -5.25 -3.82
N TYR A 234 -2.17 -6.09 -4.41
CA TYR A 234 -2.80 -5.88 -5.70
C TYR A 234 -4.32 -5.84 -5.57
N GLY A 235 -4.96 -4.89 -6.23
CA GLY A 235 -6.41 -4.82 -6.37
C GLY A 235 -6.80 -4.30 -7.75
N ASN A 236 -7.81 -4.89 -8.38
CA ASN A 236 -8.36 -4.39 -9.63
C ASN A 236 -9.82 -4.05 -9.44
N GLN A 237 -10.18 -2.77 -9.60
CA GLN A 237 -11.50 -2.24 -9.23
C GLN A 237 -11.93 -2.64 -7.80
N HIS A 238 -10.94 -2.82 -6.94
CA HIS A 238 -11.06 -3.27 -5.57
C HIS A 238 -10.15 -2.45 -4.66
N THR A 239 -10.45 -2.47 -3.37
CA THR A 239 -9.63 -1.86 -2.33
C THR A 239 -8.35 -2.64 -2.05
N VAL A 240 -7.45 -2.05 -1.27
CA VAL A 240 -6.22 -2.69 -0.74
C VAL A 240 -6.45 -3.60 0.48
N ILE A 241 -7.71 -3.73 0.93
CA ILE A 241 -8.12 -4.65 1.99
C ILE A 241 -9.10 -5.69 1.44
N PRO A 242 -9.14 -6.94 1.96
CA PRO A 242 -9.92 -8.03 1.40
C PRO A 242 -11.39 -7.99 1.85
N VAL A 243 -12.06 -6.87 1.63
CA VAL A 243 -13.47 -6.67 2.02
C VAL A 243 -14.28 -6.11 0.86
N GLU A 244 -15.54 -6.51 0.83
CA GLU A 244 -16.53 -5.98 -0.08
C GLU A 244 -17.11 -4.66 0.44
N ASN A 245 -17.65 -3.86 -0.47
CA ASN A 245 -18.40 -2.63 -0.16
C ASN A 245 -17.61 -1.49 0.54
N ALA A 246 -16.30 -1.60 0.68
CA ALA A 246 -15.48 -0.48 1.11
C ALA A 246 -15.60 0.69 0.11
N ALA A 247 -15.69 1.92 0.60
CA ALA A 247 -15.48 3.06 -0.26
C ALA A 247 -13.98 3.16 -0.59
N PHE A 248 -13.65 3.23 -1.88
CA PHE A 248 -12.26 3.27 -2.34
C PHE A 248 -12.08 4.14 -3.56
N GLY A 249 -10.87 4.60 -3.74
CA GLY A 249 -10.37 5.20 -4.96
C GLY A 249 -8.94 4.73 -5.23
N HIS A 250 -8.61 4.51 -6.47
CA HIS A 250 -7.21 4.34 -6.85
C HIS A 250 -6.93 5.00 -8.18
N SER A 251 -5.69 5.40 -8.39
CA SER A 251 -5.23 5.97 -9.64
C SER A 251 -3.76 5.67 -9.86
N PHE A 252 -3.43 5.46 -11.12
CA PHE A 252 -2.08 5.54 -11.64
C PHE A 252 -1.92 6.89 -12.34
N THR A 253 -0.83 7.59 -12.05
CA THR A 253 -0.65 8.99 -12.45
C THR A 253 -0.06 9.19 -13.84
N GLY A 254 0.30 8.12 -14.55
CA GLY A 254 0.76 8.21 -15.93
C GLY A 254 -0.38 8.43 -16.92
N LEU A 255 -0.18 9.30 -17.88
CA LEU A 255 -1.04 9.50 -19.04
C LEU A 255 -0.44 8.75 -20.23
N GLU A 256 -1.20 7.88 -20.88
CA GLU A 256 -0.75 7.24 -22.11
C GLU A 256 -0.94 8.18 -23.29
N GLU A 257 0.13 8.43 -24.02
CA GLU A 257 0.07 9.20 -25.26
C GLU A 257 -0.61 8.37 -26.35
N ALA A 258 -1.68 8.91 -26.92
CA ALA A 258 -2.50 8.21 -27.89
C ALA A 258 -1.68 7.71 -29.10
N GLY A 259 -1.74 6.42 -29.37
CA GLY A 259 -1.10 5.76 -30.52
C GLY A 259 0.37 5.42 -30.36
N THR A 260 1.03 5.83 -29.29
CA THR A 260 2.45 5.53 -29.05
C THR A 260 2.69 4.56 -27.92
N GLY A 261 1.70 4.41 -27.01
CA GLY A 261 1.86 3.64 -25.77
C GLY A 261 2.83 4.29 -24.76
N ARG A 262 3.32 5.49 -25.05
CA ARG A 262 4.21 6.21 -24.13
C ARG A 262 3.43 6.75 -22.96
N ILE A 263 3.95 6.57 -21.76
CA ILE A 263 3.36 7.10 -20.54
C ILE A 263 4.00 8.46 -20.22
N LEU A 264 3.16 9.49 -20.16
CA LEU A 264 3.56 10.87 -19.87
C LEU A 264 3.15 11.28 -18.46
N GLN A 265 3.83 12.28 -17.92
CA GLN A 265 3.38 12.99 -16.73
C GLN A 265 2.22 13.95 -17.06
N PRO A 266 1.29 14.21 -16.12
CA PRO A 266 0.32 15.28 -16.30
C PRO A 266 1.02 16.61 -16.54
N PRO A 267 0.52 17.48 -17.44
CA PRO A 267 1.13 18.78 -17.67
C PRO A 267 1.15 19.65 -16.40
N LEU A 268 2.24 20.37 -16.21
CA LEU A 268 2.43 21.23 -15.04
C LEU A 268 1.32 22.27 -14.92
N GLY A 269 0.77 22.44 -13.72
CA GLY A 269 -0.28 23.42 -13.41
C GLY A 269 -1.68 23.01 -13.87
N GLN A 270 -1.83 21.92 -14.61
CA GLN A 270 -3.12 21.48 -15.14
C GLN A 270 -3.75 20.36 -14.28
N THR A 271 -5.07 20.40 -14.17
CA THR A 271 -5.86 19.28 -13.66
C THR A 271 -6.36 18.47 -14.83
N VAL A 272 -6.13 17.16 -14.80
CA VAL A 272 -6.57 16.24 -15.82
C VAL A 272 -7.34 15.07 -15.22
N ASP A 273 -8.26 14.51 -15.99
CA ASP A 273 -8.95 13.29 -15.63
C ASP A 273 -7.98 12.10 -15.68
N VAL A 274 -8.00 11.26 -14.66
CA VAL A 274 -7.27 9.99 -14.71
C VAL A 274 -8.06 9.01 -15.60
N TRP A 275 -7.39 8.43 -16.57
CA TRP A 275 -8.03 7.53 -17.52
C TRP A 275 -8.69 6.33 -16.81
N PRO A 276 -9.92 5.95 -17.18
CA PRO A 276 -10.64 4.85 -16.53
C PRO A 276 -9.90 3.51 -16.51
N ARG A 277 -9.04 3.26 -17.51
CA ARG A 277 -8.21 2.05 -17.57
C ARG A 277 -7.09 2.02 -16.53
N TYR A 278 -6.80 3.15 -15.87
CA TYR A 278 -5.75 3.31 -14.86
C TYR A 278 -6.29 3.80 -13.52
N SER A 279 -7.61 3.81 -13.38
CA SER A 279 -8.27 4.41 -12.25
C SER A 279 -9.55 3.66 -11.91
N ALA A 280 -9.90 3.60 -10.64
CA ALA A 280 -11.24 3.22 -10.20
C ALA A 280 -11.69 4.08 -9.03
N ASN A 281 -13.00 4.21 -8.90
CA ASN A 281 -13.66 4.95 -7.86
C ASN A 281 -14.98 4.25 -7.55
N SER A 282 -15.18 3.81 -6.31
CA SER A 282 -16.37 3.07 -5.89
C SER A 282 -17.67 3.88 -6.04
N ALA A 283 -17.59 5.22 -6.03
CA ALA A 283 -18.72 6.10 -6.31
C ALA A 283 -18.99 6.29 -7.82
N LYS A 284 -18.24 5.59 -8.71
CA LYS A 284 -18.36 5.68 -10.17
C LYS A 284 -18.14 7.09 -10.74
N ARG A 285 -17.34 7.91 -10.05
CA ARG A 285 -16.96 9.25 -10.49
C ARG A 285 -15.54 9.24 -11.06
N THR A 286 -15.23 10.23 -11.91
CA THR A 286 -13.91 10.39 -12.49
C THR A 286 -12.94 10.94 -11.45
N ASN A 287 -11.83 10.26 -11.24
CA ASN A 287 -10.72 10.75 -10.43
C ASN A 287 -9.91 11.77 -11.23
N THR A 288 -9.36 12.75 -10.55
CA THR A 288 -8.53 13.77 -11.20
C THR A 288 -7.15 13.85 -10.56
N ILE A 289 -6.18 14.28 -11.35
CA ILE A 289 -4.82 14.57 -10.92
C ILE A 289 -4.39 15.94 -11.41
N ARG A 290 -3.70 16.68 -10.56
CA ARG A 290 -3.03 17.94 -10.89
C ARG A 290 -1.55 17.83 -10.56
N HIS A 291 -0.70 18.10 -11.53
CA HIS A 291 0.73 18.29 -11.34
C HIS A 291 0.95 19.74 -10.91
N VAL A 292 1.23 19.96 -9.63
CA VAL A 292 1.28 21.31 -9.04
C VAL A 292 2.61 22.00 -9.32
N GLU A 293 3.70 21.29 -9.02
CA GLU A 293 5.08 21.69 -9.25
C GLU A 293 5.95 20.43 -9.31
N THR A 294 7.23 20.57 -9.67
CA THR A 294 8.16 19.43 -9.76
C THR A 294 8.05 18.53 -8.52
N GLY A 295 7.71 17.27 -8.75
CA GLY A 295 7.55 16.26 -7.71
C GLY A 295 6.34 16.44 -6.80
N VAL A 296 5.38 17.32 -7.11
CA VAL A 296 4.20 17.57 -6.27
C VAL A 296 2.92 17.41 -7.07
N TYR A 297 2.02 16.59 -6.54
CA TYR A 297 0.77 16.23 -7.19
C TYR A 297 -0.40 16.31 -6.21
N GLU A 298 -1.55 16.76 -6.70
CA GLU A 298 -2.84 16.70 -6.02
C GLU A 298 -3.76 15.73 -6.74
N ILE A 299 -4.31 14.77 -6.00
CA ILE A 299 -5.23 13.78 -6.51
C ILE A 299 -6.58 13.95 -5.81
N ALA A 300 -7.67 13.92 -6.58
CA ALA A 300 -9.01 13.94 -6.01
C ALA A 300 -9.78 12.65 -6.36
N TYR A 301 -10.42 12.09 -5.34
CA TYR A 301 -11.34 10.96 -5.42
C TYR A 301 -12.74 11.43 -5.03
N PRO A 302 -13.58 11.82 -6.00
CA PRO A 302 -14.89 12.40 -5.69
C PRO A 302 -15.87 11.39 -5.10
N GLY A 303 -16.51 11.76 -4.00
CA GLY A 303 -17.65 11.04 -3.41
C GLY A 303 -17.32 9.78 -2.65
N VAL A 304 -16.03 9.43 -2.43
CA VAL A 304 -15.63 8.23 -1.67
C VAL A 304 -15.13 8.55 -0.26
N GLY A 305 -14.88 9.81 0.04
CA GLY A 305 -14.30 10.26 1.30
C GLY A 305 -15.23 10.01 2.48
N ARG A 306 -14.75 9.25 3.46
CA ARG A 306 -15.40 8.95 4.75
C ARG A 306 -14.33 8.54 5.76
N ALA A 307 -14.26 9.20 6.90
CA ALA A 307 -13.42 8.74 8.00
C ALA A 307 -14.09 7.59 8.78
N PRO A 308 -13.34 6.61 9.33
CA PRO A 308 -11.89 6.46 9.25
C PRO A 308 -11.41 5.98 7.89
N ASP A 309 -10.24 6.46 7.46
CA ASP A 309 -9.70 6.17 6.16
C ASP A 309 -8.17 6.05 6.11
N HIS A 310 -7.68 5.60 4.95
CA HIS A 310 -6.30 5.27 4.74
C HIS A 310 -5.86 5.55 3.30
N VAL A 311 -4.61 5.99 3.14
CA VAL A 311 -3.98 6.26 1.85
C VAL A 311 -2.62 5.57 1.78
N GLN A 312 -2.28 5.00 0.62
CA GLN A 312 -0.97 4.43 0.32
C GLN A 312 -0.47 4.91 -1.04
N VAL A 313 0.84 5.13 -1.17
CA VAL A 313 1.48 5.47 -2.44
C VAL A 313 2.69 4.61 -2.70
N THR A 314 2.83 4.17 -3.96
CA THR A 314 3.99 3.45 -4.47
C THR A 314 4.52 4.16 -5.72
N PRO A 315 5.81 4.52 -5.79
CA PRO A 315 6.43 5.00 -7.02
C PRO A 315 6.31 4.00 -8.16
N TYR A 316 6.30 4.49 -9.39
CA TYR A 316 6.15 3.66 -10.58
C TYR A 316 7.11 4.09 -11.69
N GLY A 317 7.65 3.11 -12.42
CA GLY A 317 8.54 3.30 -13.56
C GLY A 317 10.02 3.39 -13.21
N GLU A 318 10.38 4.04 -12.10
CA GLU A 318 11.77 4.21 -11.68
C GLU A 318 11.99 3.74 -10.24
N PRO A 319 12.86 2.73 -10.00
CA PRO A 319 13.04 2.14 -8.67
C PRO A 319 13.83 3.04 -7.72
N THR A 320 14.48 4.07 -8.24
CA THR A 320 15.26 5.03 -7.46
C THR A 320 14.40 6.14 -6.84
N ARG A 321 13.20 6.38 -7.41
CA ARG A 321 12.25 7.37 -6.89
C ARG A 321 11.63 6.93 -5.58
N ARG A 322 11.30 7.90 -4.74
CA ARG A 322 10.51 7.70 -3.52
C ARG A 322 9.38 8.71 -3.49
N CYS A 323 8.19 8.25 -3.13
CA CYS A 323 7.04 9.13 -2.96
C CYS A 323 6.49 9.00 -1.53
N ALA A 324 5.95 10.08 -1.01
CA ALA A 324 5.30 10.17 0.29
C ALA A 324 3.94 10.87 0.16
N ILE A 325 3.07 10.65 1.13
CA ILE A 325 1.82 11.39 1.25
C ILE A 325 2.12 12.66 2.06
N ALA A 326 2.12 13.84 1.43
CA ALA A 326 2.32 15.08 2.18
C ALA A 326 1.16 15.29 3.17
N GLU A 327 -0.06 15.13 2.66
CA GLU A 327 -1.30 15.24 3.43
C GLU A 327 -2.46 14.63 2.65
N TRP A 328 -3.54 14.31 3.35
CA TRP A 328 -4.85 14.09 2.73
C TRP A 328 -5.97 14.60 3.62
N THR A 329 -7.07 14.95 2.99
CA THR A 329 -8.27 15.42 3.64
C THR A 329 -9.46 14.59 3.21
N SER A 330 -10.26 14.20 4.18
CA SER A 330 -11.53 13.50 3.99
C SER A 330 -12.61 14.17 4.82
N PRO A 331 -13.88 14.01 4.46
CA PRO A 331 -14.96 14.45 5.32
C PRO A 331 -14.89 13.81 6.71
N PRO A 332 -15.37 14.50 7.75
CA PRO A 332 -15.41 13.97 9.10
C PRO A 332 -16.31 12.74 9.19
N THR A 333 -16.16 11.98 10.29
CA THR A 333 -16.97 10.79 10.56
C THR A 333 -18.47 11.08 10.41
N GLY A 334 -19.15 10.21 9.66
CA GLY A 334 -20.60 10.34 9.38
C GLY A 334 -20.92 11.18 8.13
N ALA A 335 -19.96 11.88 7.55
CA ALA A 335 -20.13 12.62 6.30
C ALA A 335 -19.53 11.89 5.11
N VAL A 336 -20.04 12.15 3.91
CA VAL A 336 -19.54 11.65 2.62
C VAL A 336 -19.15 12.83 1.76
N GLY A 337 -18.01 12.74 1.09
CA GLY A 337 -17.56 13.79 0.15
C GLY A 337 -16.30 13.38 -0.61
N ASP A 338 -15.54 14.35 -1.03
CA ASP A 338 -14.35 14.15 -1.82
C ASP A 338 -13.14 13.91 -0.92
N VAL A 339 -12.22 13.05 -1.38
CA VAL A 339 -10.88 12.95 -0.83
C VAL A 339 -9.94 13.78 -1.68
N ARG A 340 -9.06 14.52 -1.03
CA ARG A 340 -7.96 15.21 -1.69
C ARG A 340 -6.65 14.75 -1.05
N THR A 341 -5.74 14.26 -1.87
CA THR A 341 -4.44 13.77 -1.43
C THR A 341 -3.34 14.54 -2.13
N LYS A 342 -2.37 15.02 -1.37
CA LYS A 342 -1.14 15.61 -1.89
C LYS A 342 -0.01 14.61 -1.78
N VAL A 343 0.59 14.28 -2.91
CA VAL A 343 1.73 13.36 -3.02
C VAL A 343 2.97 14.16 -3.37
N VAL A 344 4.08 13.78 -2.77
CA VAL A 344 5.40 14.36 -3.02
C VAL A 344 6.39 13.27 -3.38
N CYS A 345 7.18 13.50 -4.41
CA CYS A 345 8.15 12.54 -4.90
C CYS A 345 9.55 13.15 -4.96
N PHE A 346 10.56 12.31 -4.80
CA PHE A 346 11.94 12.72 -4.62
C PHE A 346 12.91 11.84 -5.40
N ASP A 347 14.02 12.45 -5.83
CA ASP A 347 15.25 11.77 -6.22
C ASP A 347 16.00 11.21 -5.00
N PRO A 348 16.92 10.26 -5.19
CA PRO A 348 17.76 9.72 -4.12
C PRO A 348 18.57 10.74 -3.32
N ASP A 349 18.87 11.89 -3.89
CA ASP A 349 19.57 13.00 -3.21
C ASP A 349 18.64 13.84 -2.32
N GLY A 350 17.33 13.55 -2.33
CA GLY A 350 16.31 14.25 -1.55
C GLY A 350 15.71 15.46 -2.26
N SER A 351 16.14 15.81 -3.46
CA SER A 351 15.50 16.85 -4.26
C SER A 351 14.12 16.41 -4.77
N ARG A 352 13.22 17.37 -4.97
CA ARG A 352 11.91 17.10 -5.59
C ARG A 352 12.10 16.62 -7.01
N ALA A 353 11.38 15.58 -7.40
CA ALA A 353 11.50 15.02 -8.73
C ALA A 353 10.18 14.44 -9.21
N ASP A 354 9.88 14.66 -10.47
CA ASP A 354 8.69 14.11 -11.09
C ASP A 354 8.75 12.58 -11.14
N SER A 355 7.67 11.95 -10.76
CA SER A 355 7.53 10.49 -10.76
C SER A 355 6.12 10.10 -11.13
N GLN A 356 5.98 8.98 -11.81
CA GLN A 356 4.72 8.26 -11.82
C GLN A 356 4.56 7.52 -10.50
N PHE A 357 3.31 7.26 -10.10
CA PHE A 357 3.00 6.49 -8.90
C PHE A 357 1.62 5.85 -8.98
N SER A 358 1.41 4.84 -8.17
CA SER A 358 0.11 4.25 -7.88
C SER A 358 -0.34 4.74 -6.50
N LEU A 359 -1.54 5.31 -6.43
CA LEU A 359 -2.15 5.80 -5.20
C LEU A 359 -3.42 5.01 -4.90
N ALA A 360 -3.55 4.55 -3.66
CA ALA A 360 -4.73 3.87 -3.14
C ALA A 360 -5.35 4.66 -1.99
N TYR A 361 -6.65 4.76 -2.00
CA TYR A 361 -7.49 5.23 -0.91
C TYR A 361 -8.49 4.16 -0.53
N VAL A 362 -8.73 3.97 0.77
CA VAL A 362 -9.79 3.12 1.29
C VAL A 362 -10.40 3.75 2.55
N SER A 363 -11.72 3.65 2.68
CA SER A 363 -12.46 4.00 3.90
C SER A 363 -13.05 2.75 4.53
N ALA A 364 -12.96 2.66 5.85
CA ALA A 364 -13.62 1.63 6.65
C ALA A 364 -15.02 2.03 7.12
N ALA A 365 -15.49 3.23 6.82
CA ALA A 365 -16.81 3.70 7.23
C ALA A 365 -17.92 2.80 6.64
N GLY A 366 -18.75 2.25 7.52
CA GLY A 366 -19.82 1.31 7.16
C GLY A 366 -19.37 -0.15 7.02
N LEU A 367 -18.09 -0.47 7.24
CA LEU A 367 -17.57 -1.85 7.31
C LEU A 367 -17.55 -2.41 8.73
N THR A 368 -17.54 -1.52 9.72
CA THR A 368 -17.61 -1.88 11.14
C THR A 368 -18.97 -1.50 11.67
N PRO A 369 -19.56 -2.32 12.56
CA PRO A 369 -20.89 -2.06 13.12
C PRO A 369 -21.00 -0.76 13.90
#